data_f87125b3e53d2cd08d606acae87c13c4
#
_entry.id   f87125b3e53d2cd08d606acae87c13c4
#
_cell.length_a   1.000
_cell.length_b   1.000
_cell.length_c   1.000
_cell.angle_alpha   90.00
_cell.angle_beta   90.00
_cell.angle_gamma   90.00
#
_symmetry.space_group_name_H-M   'P 1'
#
loop_
_entity.id
_entity.type
_entity.pdbx_description
1 polymer ?
#
loop_
_entity_poly.entity_id
_entity_poly.type
_entity_poly.pdbx_seq_one_letter_code
_entity_poly.pdbx_strand_id
1 'polypeptide(L)'
;PAEQVPILQKMIVEKCNSAGKPVIVATQMMESMIKSPVPTRAEVSDVANSILDGADAVMLSEESALGEYPVETVAMMSKVALMVEQNYPHREALYGDTFEGGSGVNDEYKDIVDAVTFGAVSTASTVGAVAIIALTETGLTARMLSRFRPKQPIIVMSPKRHVIEQI
;
A
#
# COMPACT_ATOMS: atom_id res chain seq x y z
N PRO A 1 -22.68 11.54 0.14
CA PRO A 1 -22.51 12.60 1.14
C PRO A 1 -21.09 12.57 1.72
N ALA A 2 -20.54 13.71 2.17
CA ALA A 2 -19.17 13.84 2.62
C ALA A 2 -18.83 12.93 3.83
N GLU A 3 -19.78 12.74 4.72
CA GLU A 3 -19.62 11.86 5.90
C GLU A 3 -19.40 10.38 5.57
N GLN A 4 -19.67 9.95 4.34
CA GLN A 4 -19.43 8.57 3.90
C GLN A 4 -18.03 8.38 3.29
N VAL A 5 -17.33 9.46 2.96
CA VAL A 5 -16.04 9.39 2.26
C VAL A 5 -15.02 8.52 3.00
N PRO A 6 -14.83 8.63 4.34
CA PRO A 6 -13.85 7.80 5.04
C PRO A 6 -14.18 6.30 4.97
N ILE A 7 -15.47 5.93 5.05
CA ILE A 7 -15.91 4.53 4.97
C ILE A 7 -15.73 4.00 3.55
N LEU A 8 -16.09 4.80 2.54
CA LEU A 8 -15.93 4.43 1.14
C LEU A 8 -14.45 4.29 0.76
N GLN A 9 -13.58 5.16 1.28
CA GLN A 9 -12.13 5.05 1.08
C GLN A 9 -11.61 3.69 1.59
N LYS A 10 -11.91 3.33 2.83
CA LYS A 10 -11.51 2.04 3.42
C LYS A 10 -12.00 0.87 2.56
N MET A 11 -13.26 0.86 2.19
CA MET A 11 -13.85 -0.19 1.36
C MET A 11 -13.20 -0.28 -0.03
N ILE A 12 -12.86 0.86 -0.66
CA ILE A 12 -12.20 0.88 -1.97
C ILE A 12 -10.77 0.35 -1.85
N VAL A 13 -10.02 0.82 -0.85
CA VAL A 13 -8.64 0.37 -0.60
C VAL A 13 -8.62 -1.14 -0.36
N GLU A 14 -9.49 -1.66 0.51
CA GLU A 14 -9.64 -3.08 0.78
C GLU A 14 -9.96 -3.90 -0.48
N LYS A 15 -10.90 -3.44 -1.29
CA LYS A 15 -11.24 -4.10 -2.57
C LYS A 15 -10.07 -4.11 -3.56
N CYS A 16 -9.30 -3.02 -3.63
CA CYS A 16 -8.12 -2.96 -4.48
C CYS A 16 -7.05 -3.94 -4.01
N ASN A 17 -6.77 -3.97 -2.72
CA ASN A 17 -5.81 -4.88 -2.12
C ASN A 17 -6.21 -6.35 -2.32
N SER A 18 -7.48 -6.69 -2.08
CA SER A 18 -8.01 -8.04 -2.33
C SER A 18 -7.92 -8.44 -3.80
N ALA A 19 -8.07 -7.50 -4.71
CA ALA A 19 -7.93 -7.73 -6.15
C ALA A 19 -6.47 -7.72 -6.64
N GLY A 20 -5.48 -7.41 -5.77
CA GLY A 20 -4.07 -7.24 -6.13
C GLY A 20 -3.85 -6.06 -7.09
N LYS A 21 -4.66 -5.01 -6.97
CA LYS A 21 -4.57 -3.79 -7.79
C LYS A 21 -4.02 -2.64 -6.96
N PRO A 22 -3.03 -1.90 -7.47
CA PRO A 22 -2.53 -0.70 -6.79
C PRO A 22 -3.64 0.34 -6.59
N VAL A 23 -3.61 0.99 -5.43
CA VAL A 23 -4.54 2.08 -5.08
C VAL A 23 -3.78 3.29 -4.56
N ILE A 24 -4.14 4.46 -5.08
CA ILE A 24 -3.57 5.74 -4.69
C ILE A 24 -4.65 6.57 -4.02
N VAL A 25 -4.39 7.05 -2.80
CA VAL A 25 -5.26 8.04 -2.15
C VAL A 25 -4.71 9.43 -2.46
N ALA A 26 -5.58 10.30 -2.94
CA ALA A 26 -5.23 11.59 -3.50
C ALA A 26 -6.19 12.68 -3.05
N THR A 27 -5.78 13.92 -3.25
CA THR A 27 -6.47 15.18 -3.00
C THR A 27 -6.61 15.55 -1.53
N GLN A 28 -6.34 16.83 -1.24
CA GLN A 28 -6.43 17.43 0.09
C GLN A 28 -5.58 16.74 1.17
N MET A 29 -4.51 16.05 0.76
CA MET A 29 -3.65 15.31 1.69
C MET A 29 -2.89 16.26 2.63
N MET A 30 -2.39 17.37 2.10
CA MET A 30 -1.64 18.41 2.84
C MET A 30 -2.04 19.82 2.33
N GLU A 31 -3.33 20.05 2.07
CA GLU A 31 -3.85 21.25 1.39
C GLU A 31 -3.43 22.54 2.07
N SER A 32 -3.38 22.58 3.41
CA SER A 32 -2.94 23.78 4.15
C SER A 32 -1.50 24.18 3.80
N MET A 33 -0.67 23.22 3.39
CA MET A 33 0.73 23.47 3.03
C MET A 33 0.91 24.13 1.66
N ILE A 34 -0.16 24.37 0.91
CA ILE A 34 -0.12 25.30 -0.24
C ILE A 34 0.39 26.67 0.20
N LYS A 35 0.01 27.14 1.41
CA LYS A 35 0.35 28.46 1.96
C LYS A 35 0.98 28.44 3.34
N SER A 36 1.14 27.29 3.96
CA SER A 36 1.70 27.10 5.29
C SER A 36 2.91 26.16 5.25
N PRO A 37 4.02 26.47 5.96
CA PRO A 37 5.17 25.57 6.02
C PRO A 37 4.91 24.32 6.87
N VAL A 38 3.77 24.22 7.54
CA VAL A 38 3.39 23.09 8.39
C VAL A 38 1.94 22.69 8.12
N PRO A 39 1.63 21.37 8.13
CA PRO A 39 0.28 20.88 7.94
C PRO A 39 -0.57 21.04 9.20
N THR A 40 -1.86 20.88 9.04
CA THR A 40 -2.78 20.68 10.17
C THR A 40 -2.65 19.26 10.73
N ARG A 41 -3.10 19.08 11.98
CA ARG A 41 -3.17 17.74 12.59
C ARG A 41 -4.12 16.80 11.83
N ALA A 42 -5.20 17.33 11.27
CA ALA A 42 -6.16 16.55 10.50
C ALA A 42 -5.50 15.96 9.25
N GLU A 43 -4.76 16.75 8.48
CA GLU A 43 -4.04 16.29 7.29
C GLU A 43 -2.99 15.22 7.59
N VAL A 44 -2.22 15.41 8.67
CA VAL A 44 -1.27 14.38 9.16
C VAL A 44 -2.02 13.07 9.48
N SER A 45 -3.19 13.17 10.12
CA SER A 45 -4.04 12.02 10.43
C SER A 45 -4.59 11.36 9.18
N ASP A 46 -4.98 12.12 8.16
CA ASP A 46 -5.54 11.59 6.91
C ASP A 46 -4.49 10.83 6.10
N VAL A 47 -3.27 11.36 5.98
CA VAL A 47 -2.14 10.65 5.36
C VAL A 47 -1.84 9.37 6.13
N ALA A 48 -1.76 9.44 7.46
CA ALA A 48 -1.48 8.28 8.30
C ALA A 48 -2.57 7.20 8.14
N ASN A 49 -3.84 7.58 8.17
CA ASN A 49 -4.96 6.65 8.00
C ASN A 49 -4.97 6.02 6.60
N SER A 50 -4.68 6.78 5.54
CA SER A 50 -4.60 6.24 4.18
C SER A 50 -3.56 5.11 4.07
N ILE A 51 -2.42 5.25 4.73
CA ILE A 51 -1.37 4.23 4.78
C ILE A 51 -1.81 3.03 5.63
N LEU A 52 -2.41 3.28 6.80
CA LEU A 52 -2.94 2.22 7.69
C LEU A 52 -4.07 1.44 7.02
N ASP A 53 -4.89 2.09 6.19
CA ASP A 53 -5.93 1.45 5.40
C ASP A 53 -5.35 0.53 4.30
N GLY A 54 -4.06 0.67 3.97
CA GLY A 54 -3.36 -0.16 3.01
C GLY A 54 -3.23 0.46 1.61
N ALA A 55 -3.27 1.79 1.48
CA ALA A 55 -2.96 2.45 0.22
C ALA A 55 -1.53 2.16 -0.23
N ASP A 56 -1.32 1.99 -1.54
CA ASP A 56 0.01 1.77 -2.13
C ASP A 56 0.79 3.07 -2.26
N ALA A 57 0.08 4.18 -2.44
CA ALA A 57 0.66 5.51 -2.50
C ALA A 57 -0.32 6.57 -2.01
N VAL A 58 0.21 7.69 -1.59
CA VAL A 58 -0.50 8.95 -1.35
C VAL A 58 0.01 9.99 -2.32
N MET A 59 -0.88 10.85 -2.83
CA MET A 59 -0.55 11.79 -3.88
C MET A 59 -0.82 13.23 -3.44
N LEU A 60 0.15 14.10 -3.70
CA LEU A 60 -0.01 15.55 -3.64
C LEU A 60 -0.47 16.08 -5.00
N SER A 61 -1.22 17.16 -5.00
CA SER A 61 -1.73 17.85 -6.18
C SER A 61 -1.20 19.29 -6.22
N GLU A 62 -2.04 20.27 -5.88
CA GLU A 62 -1.67 21.68 -5.85
C GLU A 62 -0.57 21.97 -4.83
N GLU A 63 -0.51 21.21 -3.75
CA GLU A 63 0.45 21.36 -2.66
C GLU A 63 1.89 21.34 -3.16
N SER A 64 2.18 20.50 -4.16
CA SER A 64 3.51 20.40 -4.79
C SER A 64 3.61 21.08 -6.15
N ALA A 65 2.48 21.32 -6.84
CA ALA A 65 2.47 21.91 -8.18
C ALA A 65 2.40 23.44 -8.17
N LEU A 66 1.68 24.04 -7.24
CA LEU A 66 1.40 25.45 -7.15
C LEU A 66 1.69 26.06 -5.77
N GLY A 67 1.94 25.21 -4.75
CA GLY A 67 2.15 25.64 -3.37
C GLY A 67 3.44 26.45 -3.17
N GLU A 68 3.47 27.23 -2.10
CA GLU A 68 4.64 28.01 -1.70
C GLU A 68 5.72 27.15 -1.00
N TYR A 69 5.34 25.94 -0.52
CA TYR A 69 6.19 25.04 0.27
C TYR A 69 6.25 23.61 -0.29
N PRO A 70 6.53 23.41 -1.60
CA PRO A 70 6.44 22.08 -2.23
C PRO A 70 7.43 21.07 -1.65
N VAL A 71 8.64 21.49 -1.32
CA VAL A 71 9.69 20.60 -0.77
C VAL A 71 9.34 20.18 0.65
N GLU A 72 8.89 21.12 1.47
CA GLU A 72 8.46 20.86 2.85
C GLU A 72 7.26 19.94 2.90
N THR A 73 6.33 20.10 1.95
CA THR A 73 5.12 19.26 1.85
C THR A 73 5.49 17.81 1.54
N VAL A 74 6.32 17.57 0.53
CA VAL A 74 6.82 16.22 0.21
C VAL A 74 7.59 15.62 1.37
N ALA A 75 8.47 16.43 2.01
CA ALA A 75 9.25 15.97 3.15
C ALA A 75 8.36 15.62 4.36
N MET A 76 7.30 16.39 4.61
CA MET A 76 6.35 16.12 5.69
C MET A 76 5.56 14.84 5.41
N MET A 77 5.00 14.68 4.21
CA MET A 77 4.29 13.47 3.81
C MET A 77 5.18 12.23 3.96
N SER A 78 6.43 12.30 3.51
CA SER A 78 7.41 11.23 3.67
C SER A 78 7.69 10.89 5.13
N LYS A 79 7.83 11.89 6.01
CA LYS A 79 8.03 11.67 7.45
C LYS A 79 6.83 10.97 8.09
N VAL A 80 5.62 11.36 7.72
CA VAL A 80 4.39 10.70 8.21
C VAL A 80 4.36 9.25 7.74
N ALA A 81 4.63 9.00 6.46
CA ALA A 81 4.65 7.66 5.90
C ALA A 81 5.65 6.75 6.62
N LEU A 82 6.91 7.19 6.75
CA LEU A 82 7.96 6.42 7.44
C LEU A 82 7.60 6.11 8.90
N MET A 83 6.99 7.07 9.61
CA MET A 83 6.57 6.88 11.00
C MET A 83 5.46 5.84 11.11
N VAL A 84 4.49 5.88 10.19
CA VAL A 84 3.39 4.91 10.14
C VAL A 84 3.90 3.53 9.77
N GLU A 85 4.75 3.41 8.76
CA GLU A 85 5.31 2.13 8.30
C GLU A 85 6.12 1.42 9.38
N GLN A 86 6.86 2.16 10.22
CA GLN A 86 7.58 1.58 11.36
C GLN A 86 6.64 0.95 12.41
N ASN A 87 5.40 1.41 12.47
CA ASN A 87 4.39 0.95 13.42
C ASN A 87 3.22 0.21 12.74
N TYR A 88 3.38 -0.14 11.45
CA TYR A 88 2.33 -0.81 10.69
C TYR A 88 2.04 -2.19 11.29
N PRO A 89 0.77 -2.57 11.50
CA PRO A 89 0.39 -3.83 12.12
C PRO A 89 0.47 -5.00 11.12
N HIS A 90 1.68 -5.30 10.62
CA HIS A 90 1.92 -6.31 9.57
C HIS A 90 1.31 -7.69 9.87
N ARG A 91 1.33 -8.12 11.13
CA ARG A 91 0.80 -9.43 11.50
C ARG A 91 -0.72 -9.44 11.51
N GLU A 92 -1.32 -8.42 12.09
CA GLU A 92 -2.78 -8.25 12.14
C GLU A 92 -3.34 -8.05 10.73
N ALA A 93 -2.66 -7.27 9.89
CA ALA A 93 -3.03 -7.09 8.49
C ALA A 93 -2.95 -8.39 7.68
N LEU A 94 -1.99 -9.29 7.99
CA LEU A 94 -1.87 -10.59 7.34
C LEU A 94 -2.96 -11.58 7.75
N TYR A 95 -3.37 -11.56 9.03
CA TYR A 95 -4.32 -12.52 9.60
C TYR A 95 -5.69 -11.91 9.91
N GLY A 96 -5.94 -10.65 9.55
CA GLY A 96 -7.24 -10.01 9.70
C GLY A 96 -8.33 -10.67 8.84
N ASP A 97 -9.59 -10.32 9.09
CA ASP A 97 -10.80 -10.93 8.51
C ASP A 97 -10.89 -10.90 6.96
N THR A 98 -9.92 -10.28 6.30
CA THR A 98 -9.95 -10.06 4.85
C THR A 98 -9.46 -11.21 4.00
N PHE A 99 -8.92 -12.28 4.59
CA PHE A 99 -8.60 -13.49 3.85
C PHE A 99 -9.81 -14.45 3.82
N GLU A 100 -10.96 -13.96 3.37
CA GLU A 100 -11.95 -14.83 2.74
C GLU A 100 -11.37 -15.24 1.38
N GLY A 101 -10.77 -16.42 1.35
CA GLY A 101 -10.22 -17.00 0.13
C GLY A 101 -11.26 -17.00 -0.97
N GLY A 102 -10.94 -16.31 -2.04
CA GLY A 102 -11.79 -16.24 -3.22
C GLY A 102 -12.26 -14.83 -3.53
N SER A 103 -11.68 -14.23 -4.55
CA SER A 103 -12.09 -12.92 -5.10
C SER A 103 -13.46 -12.96 -5.81
N GLY A 104 -14.31 -13.96 -5.52
CA GLY A 104 -15.65 -14.08 -6.13
C GLY A 104 -15.66 -14.33 -7.66
N VAL A 105 -14.49 -14.39 -8.28
CA VAL A 105 -14.31 -14.77 -9.66
C VAL A 105 -13.82 -16.21 -9.65
N ASN A 106 -14.56 -17.13 -10.24
CA ASN A 106 -14.18 -18.53 -10.42
C ASN A 106 -12.95 -18.64 -11.35
N ASP A 107 -11.79 -18.27 -10.84
CA ASP A 107 -10.50 -18.45 -11.49
C ASP A 107 -9.61 -19.32 -10.58
N GLU A 108 -9.65 -20.62 -10.80
CA GLU A 108 -8.90 -21.63 -10.05
C GLU A 108 -7.39 -21.32 -10.00
N TYR A 109 -6.85 -20.71 -11.04
CA TYR A 109 -5.45 -20.30 -11.10
C TYR A 109 -5.16 -19.15 -10.11
N LYS A 110 -6.09 -18.21 -9.97
CA LYS A 110 -5.95 -17.09 -9.03
C LYS A 110 -5.98 -17.59 -7.60
N ASP A 111 -6.84 -18.51 -7.27
CA ASP A 111 -6.94 -19.07 -5.92
C ASP A 111 -5.65 -19.81 -5.51
N ILE A 112 -5.00 -20.50 -6.45
CA ILE A 112 -3.70 -21.14 -6.21
C ILE A 112 -2.61 -20.09 -5.95
N VAL A 113 -2.52 -19.05 -6.77
CA VAL A 113 -1.54 -17.98 -6.60
C VAL A 113 -1.75 -17.26 -5.28
N ASP A 114 -2.98 -17.01 -4.91
CA ASP A 114 -3.36 -16.38 -3.63
C ASP A 114 -2.92 -17.23 -2.44
N ALA A 115 -3.24 -18.53 -2.45
CA ALA A 115 -2.85 -19.45 -1.39
C ALA A 115 -1.34 -19.59 -1.25
N VAL A 116 -0.60 -19.69 -2.36
CA VAL A 116 0.86 -19.81 -2.36
C VAL A 116 1.53 -18.53 -1.85
N THR A 117 1.07 -17.37 -2.32
CA THR A 117 1.67 -16.09 -1.91
C THR A 117 1.34 -15.74 -0.46
N PHE A 118 0.13 -16.03 0.02
CA PHE A 118 -0.21 -15.93 1.44
C PHE A 118 0.66 -16.86 2.29
N GLY A 119 0.78 -18.13 1.89
CA GLY A 119 1.63 -19.09 2.58
C GLY A 119 3.10 -18.67 2.65
N ALA A 120 3.63 -18.09 1.57
CA ALA A 120 5.00 -17.59 1.52
C ALA A 120 5.22 -16.42 2.49
N VAL A 121 4.32 -15.44 2.51
CA VAL A 121 4.40 -14.27 3.42
C VAL A 121 4.23 -14.70 4.87
N SER A 122 3.24 -15.57 5.15
CA SER A 122 2.99 -16.11 6.49
C SER A 122 4.21 -16.89 7.01
N THR A 123 4.80 -17.73 6.16
CA THR A 123 6.02 -18.49 6.51
C THR A 123 7.19 -17.54 6.78
N ALA A 124 7.42 -16.58 5.88
CA ALA A 124 8.50 -15.61 6.04
C ALA A 124 8.39 -14.83 7.36
N SER A 125 7.17 -14.43 7.72
CA SER A 125 6.90 -13.76 9.00
C SER A 125 7.18 -14.67 10.19
N THR A 126 6.73 -15.93 10.13
CA THR A 126 6.84 -16.90 11.23
C THR A 126 8.28 -17.31 11.51
N VAL A 127 9.07 -17.53 10.47
CA VAL A 127 10.49 -17.95 10.61
C VAL A 127 11.45 -16.77 10.77
N GLY A 128 10.95 -15.53 10.71
CA GLY A 128 11.77 -14.33 10.78
C GLY A 128 12.72 -14.20 9.57
N ALA A 129 12.25 -14.53 8.36
CA ALA A 129 13.05 -14.40 7.16
C ALA A 129 13.54 -12.96 6.97
N VAL A 130 14.74 -12.79 6.42
CA VAL A 130 15.34 -11.47 6.16
C VAL A 130 14.80 -10.83 4.87
N ALA A 131 14.33 -11.64 3.93
CA ALA A 131 13.75 -11.20 2.65
C ALA A 131 12.88 -12.31 2.05
N ILE A 132 12.01 -11.93 1.10
CA ILE A 132 11.26 -12.84 0.23
C ILE A 132 11.80 -12.66 -1.19
N ILE A 133 12.27 -13.75 -1.82
CA ILE A 133 12.74 -13.70 -3.21
C ILE A 133 11.61 -14.20 -4.12
N ALA A 134 11.17 -13.36 -5.05
CA ALA A 134 10.10 -13.65 -5.99
C ALA A 134 10.64 -13.79 -7.42
N LEU A 135 10.56 -14.99 -7.97
CA LEU A 135 10.83 -15.23 -9.39
C LEU A 135 9.54 -15.00 -10.19
N THR A 136 9.59 -14.16 -11.21
CA THR A 136 8.40 -13.82 -12.01
C THR A 136 8.75 -13.47 -13.44
N GLU A 137 7.88 -13.88 -14.37
CA GLU A 137 7.99 -13.48 -15.78
C GLU A 137 7.15 -12.24 -16.14
N THR A 138 6.12 -11.92 -15.34
CA THR A 138 5.12 -10.88 -15.62
C THR A 138 4.98 -9.87 -14.50
N GLY A 139 5.67 -10.07 -13.35
CA GLY A 139 5.49 -9.27 -12.15
C GLY A 139 4.31 -9.71 -11.27
N LEU A 140 3.47 -10.66 -11.73
CA LEU A 140 2.28 -11.06 -10.98
C LEU A 140 2.61 -11.57 -9.58
N THR A 141 3.58 -12.48 -9.44
CA THR A 141 3.98 -13.05 -8.14
C THR A 141 4.42 -11.96 -7.16
N ALA A 142 5.21 -10.99 -7.63
CA ALA A 142 5.67 -9.89 -6.79
C ALA A 142 4.50 -9.02 -6.30
N ARG A 143 3.57 -8.67 -7.18
CA ARG A 143 2.36 -7.91 -6.82
C ARG A 143 1.47 -8.69 -5.83
N MET A 144 1.30 -9.99 -6.04
CA MET A 144 0.49 -10.84 -5.15
C MET A 144 1.14 -11.00 -3.77
N LEU A 145 2.46 -11.04 -3.67
CA LEU A 145 3.18 -11.01 -2.39
C LEU A 145 3.05 -9.63 -1.72
N SER A 146 3.24 -8.55 -2.48
CA SER A 146 3.22 -7.18 -1.98
C SER A 146 1.88 -6.78 -1.37
N ARG A 147 0.75 -7.29 -1.88
CA ARG A 147 -0.58 -6.95 -1.36
C ARG A 147 -0.79 -7.34 0.11
N PHE A 148 -0.05 -8.34 0.60
CA PHE A 148 -0.07 -8.75 2.01
C PHE A 148 0.80 -7.88 2.92
N ARG A 149 1.45 -6.85 2.39
CA ARG A 149 2.28 -5.90 3.15
C ARG A 149 3.28 -6.60 4.09
N PRO A 150 4.10 -7.55 3.60
CA PRO A 150 5.08 -8.21 4.46
C PRO A 150 6.05 -7.19 5.04
N LYS A 151 6.53 -7.46 6.27
CA LYS A 151 7.61 -6.69 6.88
C LYS A 151 8.93 -6.89 6.13
N GLN A 152 9.09 -8.08 5.54
CA GLN A 152 10.28 -8.47 4.80
C GLN A 152 10.30 -7.77 3.43
N PRO A 153 11.46 -7.25 2.99
CA PRO A 153 11.60 -6.75 1.64
C PRO A 153 11.39 -7.88 0.62
N ILE A 154 10.68 -7.56 -0.47
CA ILE A 154 10.47 -8.47 -1.59
C ILE A 154 11.54 -8.16 -2.64
N ILE A 155 12.42 -9.13 -2.92
CA ILE A 155 13.43 -9.04 -3.95
C ILE A 155 12.89 -9.72 -5.20
N VAL A 156 12.63 -8.95 -6.25
CA VAL A 156 12.05 -9.45 -7.49
C VAL A 156 13.14 -9.79 -8.49
N MET A 157 13.06 -10.97 -9.07
CA MET A 157 13.95 -11.42 -10.14
C MET A 157 13.13 -11.82 -11.37
N SER A 158 13.48 -11.26 -12.53
CA SER A 158 12.85 -11.58 -13.81
C SER A 158 13.90 -11.64 -14.92
N PRO A 159 13.76 -12.55 -15.89
CA PRO A 159 14.58 -12.53 -17.11
C PRO A 159 14.23 -11.36 -18.03
N LYS A 160 13.10 -10.70 -17.81
CA LYS A 160 12.58 -9.61 -18.64
C LYS A 160 12.83 -8.26 -17.97
N ARG A 161 13.77 -7.48 -18.52
CA ARG A 161 14.16 -6.18 -17.95
C ARG A 161 12.98 -5.23 -17.76
N HIS A 162 12.07 -5.15 -18.76
CA HIS A 162 10.90 -4.27 -18.65
C HIS A 162 9.98 -4.62 -17.47
N VAL A 163 9.95 -5.88 -17.01
CA VAL A 163 9.18 -6.28 -15.83
C VAL A 163 9.80 -5.72 -14.56
N ILE A 164 11.14 -5.73 -14.45
CA ILE A 164 11.86 -5.16 -13.31
C ILE A 164 11.67 -3.62 -13.24
N GLU A 165 11.58 -2.97 -14.39
CA GLU A 165 11.39 -1.51 -14.47
C GLU A 165 9.94 -1.08 -14.15
N GLN A 166 8.97 -2.00 -14.16
CA GLN A 166 7.54 -1.76 -13.89
C GLN A 166 7.10 -2.14 -12.46
N ILE A 167 7.95 -2.80 -11.70
CA ILE A 167 7.69 -3.22 -10.32
C ILE A 167 8.47 -2.34 -9.36
#